data_a388bdb84175fd0892d2b50232769585
#
_entry.id   a388bdb84175fd0892d2b50232769585
#
_cell.length_a   1.000
_cell.length_b   1.000
_cell.length_c   1.000
_cell.angle_alpha   90.00
_cell.angle_beta   90.00
_cell.angle_gamma   90.00
#
_symmetry.space_group_name_H-M   'P 1'
#
loop_
_entity.id
_entity.type
_entity.pdbx_description
1 polymer ?
#
loop_
_entity_poly.entity_id
_entity_poly.type
_entity_poly.pdbx_seq_one_letter_code
_entity_poly.pdbx_strand_id
1 'polypeptide(L)'
;MSLVWFRRDLRLGDLPTLTAAAESGDPVLGLFVLDDRLLKPSGGPRKDFLFRSLEALNEQLDGRLMVVHGDPETVVPKVAKAIDADEVHISADYGPYGRERDQRVGEKVTLVETGSPYAVAPGRVTKDDGEPYKVFTPYSRQWMEHGWRGPADTSARTVTWIDPDDVKGVKRAKIPSENETSDADAGEQAARAQWKDFLDDVSKYDDERNRPDLDSTSRMSVHLKYGTIHPRTMLADLGKLRNEGAAAYRRQICWRDFYADILFQRPDSARENYVKKFDKIELDSGKHADELFEAWCKGETGFPIVDAGMRQLNSEKWMHNRVRMIVASFLV
;
A
#
# COMPACT_ATOMS: atom_id res chain seq x y z
N MET A 1 21.09 19.46 4.42
CA MET A 1 19.89 19.24 3.58
C MET A 1 19.19 17.96 4.03
N SER A 2 17.93 17.73 3.65
CA SER A 2 17.21 16.50 4.02
C SER A 2 16.74 15.73 2.76
N LEU A 3 16.62 14.41 2.87
CA LEU A 3 16.12 13.53 1.82
C LEU A 3 14.80 12.91 2.28
N VAL A 4 13.72 13.03 1.48
CA VAL A 4 12.48 12.27 1.68
C VAL A 4 12.45 11.12 0.66
N TRP A 5 12.55 9.89 1.16
CA TRP A 5 12.53 8.71 0.32
C TRP A 5 11.12 8.10 0.30
N PHE A 6 10.36 8.38 -0.77
CA PHE A 6 9.03 7.85 -1.03
C PHE A 6 9.06 6.36 -1.36
N ARG A 7 8.07 5.60 -0.89
CA ARG A 7 7.89 4.16 -1.18
C ARG A 7 6.42 3.79 -1.37
N ARG A 8 5.69 3.55 -0.28
CA ARG A 8 4.26 3.22 -0.23
C ARG A 8 3.45 4.39 0.33
N ASP A 9 3.83 5.58 -0.02
CA ASP A 9 3.32 6.85 0.47
C ASP A 9 3.33 7.93 -0.62
N LEU A 10 2.89 7.55 -1.84
CA LEU A 10 2.93 8.38 -3.05
C LEU A 10 1.88 9.49 -3.02
N ARG A 11 2.03 10.40 -2.06
CA ARG A 11 1.16 11.56 -1.83
C ARG A 11 1.93 12.67 -1.10
N LEU A 12 1.35 13.84 -1.03
CA LEU A 12 1.88 14.99 -0.29
C LEU A 12 0.97 15.40 0.88
N GLY A 13 -0.32 15.12 0.80
CA GLY A 13 -1.26 15.34 1.90
C GLY A 13 -1.25 14.21 2.92
N ASP A 14 -1.47 14.52 4.21
CA ASP A 14 -1.42 13.57 5.33
C ASP A 14 -0.13 12.72 5.35
N LEU A 15 1.01 13.39 5.20
CA LEU A 15 2.32 12.74 5.17
C LEU A 15 3.22 13.28 6.30
N PRO A 16 3.17 12.70 7.50
CA PRO A 16 3.98 13.13 8.65
C PRO A 16 5.48 13.17 8.38
N THR A 17 5.96 12.35 7.44
CA THR A 17 7.35 12.36 6.97
C THR A 17 7.77 13.73 6.45
N LEU A 18 6.86 14.47 5.76
CA LEU A 18 7.13 15.83 5.31
C LEU A 18 7.17 16.83 6.49
N THR A 19 6.33 16.62 7.51
CA THR A 19 6.38 17.44 8.71
C THR A 19 7.75 17.30 9.40
N ALA A 20 8.23 16.07 9.58
CA ALA A 20 9.54 15.81 10.16
C ALA A 20 10.69 16.39 9.31
N ALA A 21 10.62 16.23 8.00
CA ALA A 21 11.63 16.80 7.09
C ALA A 21 11.65 18.33 7.09
N ALA A 22 10.53 18.98 7.44
CA ALA A 22 10.43 20.44 7.52
C ALA A 22 11.00 21.03 8.84
N GLU A 23 11.23 20.20 9.88
CA GLU A 23 11.65 20.69 11.21
C GLU A 23 13.01 21.37 11.20
N SER A 24 13.93 20.95 10.32
CA SER A 24 15.24 21.61 10.15
C SER A 24 15.16 22.95 9.42
N GLY A 25 14.09 23.20 8.66
CA GLY A 25 13.97 24.32 7.74
C GLY A 25 14.83 24.22 6.47
N ASP A 26 15.55 23.12 6.30
CA ASP A 26 16.44 22.88 5.18
C ASP A 26 15.67 22.48 3.90
N PRO A 27 16.25 22.75 2.71
CA PRO A 27 15.71 22.21 1.47
C PRO A 27 15.71 20.66 1.46
N VAL A 28 14.68 20.08 0.83
CA VAL A 28 14.40 18.65 0.81
C VAL A 28 14.44 18.12 -0.62
N LEU A 29 15.14 17.02 -0.85
CA LEU A 29 15.03 16.26 -2.12
C LEU A 29 13.99 15.15 -1.97
N GLY A 30 13.02 15.08 -2.88
CA GLY A 30 12.12 13.93 -3.01
C GLY A 30 12.77 12.83 -3.84
N LEU A 31 12.92 11.63 -3.29
CA LEU A 31 13.52 10.47 -3.96
C LEU A 31 12.51 9.33 -4.08
N PHE A 32 12.47 8.69 -5.25
CA PHE A 32 11.90 7.36 -5.44
C PHE A 32 12.92 6.42 -6.08
N VAL A 33 13.07 5.21 -5.55
CA VAL A 33 13.98 4.20 -6.09
C VAL A 33 13.17 3.11 -6.81
N LEU A 34 13.43 2.95 -8.11
CA LEU A 34 12.89 1.86 -8.92
C LEU A 34 13.69 0.59 -8.60
N ASP A 35 13.16 -0.22 -7.69
CA ASP A 35 13.80 -1.42 -7.15
C ASP A 35 13.39 -2.67 -7.94
N ASP A 36 14.34 -3.31 -8.61
CA ASP A 36 14.13 -4.51 -9.41
C ASP A 36 13.59 -5.70 -8.61
N ARG A 37 13.91 -5.79 -7.32
CA ARG A 37 13.37 -6.86 -6.45
C ARG A 37 11.86 -6.78 -6.31
N LEU A 38 11.28 -5.58 -6.46
CA LEU A 38 9.84 -5.33 -6.43
C LEU A 38 9.23 -5.26 -7.84
N LEU A 39 9.97 -4.71 -8.82
CA LEU A 39 9.45 -4.51 -10.17
C LEU A 39 9.39 -5.80 -10.99
N LYS A 40 10.45 -6.64 -10.94
CA LYS A 40 10.52 -7.89 -11.75
C LYS A 40 9.38 -8.87 -11.47
N PRO A 41 8.99 -9.15 -10.20
CA PRO A 41 7.88 -10.05 -9.92
C PRO A 41 6.50 -9.39 -10.08
N SER A 42 6.43 -8.08 -10.37
CA SER A 42 5.15 -7.37 -10.51
C SER A 42 4.61 -7.46 -11.93
N GLY A 43 3.33 -7.80 -12.07
CA GLY A 43 2.62 -7.76 -13.35
C GLY A 43 2.46 -6.34 -13.89
N GLY A 44 2.23 -6.23 -15.22
CA GLY A 44 2.07 -4.97 -15.93
C GLY A 44 1.11 -3.98 -15.27
N PRO A 45 -0.14 -4.36 -14.92
CA PRO A 45 -1.11 -3.44 -14.32
C PRO A 45 -0.65 -2.84 -12.99
N ARG A 46 0.13 -3.58 -12.20
CA ARG A 46 0.70 -3.06 -10.95
C ARG A 46 1.81 -2.05 -11.18
N LYS A 47 2.64 -2.29 -12.18
CA LYS A 47 3.72 -1.37 -12.59
C LYS A 47 3.12 -0.12 -13.23
N ASP A 48 2.14 -0.27 -14.10
CA ASP A 48 1.41 0.85 -14.71
C ASP A 48 0.82 1.79 -13.66
N PHE A 49 0.07 1.27 -12.70
CA PHE A 49 -0.48 2.09 -11.62
C PHE A 49 0.61 2.78 -10.79
N LEU A 50 1.72 2.09 -10.50
CA LEU A 50 2.87 2.69 -9.82
C LEU A 50 3.45 3.84 -10.63
N PHE A 51 3.73 3.63 -11.92
CA PHE A 51 4.39 4.62 -12.77
C PHE A 51 3.51 5.85 -12.97
N ARG A 52 2.21 5.68 -13.23
CA ARG A 52 1.24 6.79 -13.29
C ARG A 52 1.10 7.52 -11.94
N SER A 53 1.20 6.81 -10.81
CA SER A 53 1.22 7.46 -9.49
C SER A 53 2.49 8.26 -9.26
N LEU A 54 3.64 7.82 -9.79
CA LEU A 54 4.90 8.56 -9.74
C LEU A 54 4.86 9.79 -10.65
N GLU A 55 4.25 9.68 -11.84
CA GLU A 55 4.04 10.83 -12.73
C GLU A 55 3.17 11.89 -12.05
N ALA A 56 2.03 11.48 -11.46
CA ALA A 56 1.15 12.38 -10.73
C ALA A 56 1.85 13.03 -9.52
N LEU A 57 2.69 12.30 -8.79
CA LEU A 57 3.49 12.86 -7.70
C LEU A 57 4.54 13.84 -8.23
N ASN A 58 5.21 13.50 -9.33
CA ASN A 58 6.20 14.37 -9.95
C ASN A 58 5.58 15.68 -10.48
N GLU A 59 4.37 15.61 -11.04
CA GLU A 59 3.60 16.82 -11.45
C GLU A 59 3.27 17.71 -10.24
N GLN A 60 2.83 17.13 -9.11
CA GLN A 60 2.57 17.88 -7.88
C GLN A 60 3.83 18.53 -7.29
N LEU A 61 5.01 18.01 -7.64
CA LEU A 61 6.32 18.53 -7.26
C LEU A 61 6.94 19.43 -8.34
N ASP A 62 6.18 19.88 -9.33
CA ASP A 62 6.65 20.68 -10.47
C ASP A 62 7.87 20.05 -11.17
N GLY A 63 7.86 18.73 -11.33
CA GLY A 63 8.95 17.96 -11.96
C GLY A 63 10.13 17.63 -11.04
N ARG A 64 10.05 17.92 -9.73
CA ARG A 64 11.17 17.82 -8.78
C ARG A 64 11.27 16.47 -8.05
N LEU A 65 10.64 15.41 -8.56
CA LEU A 65 10.86 14.06 -8.05
C LEU A 65 12.14 13.47 -8.65
N MET A 66 13.11 13.16 -7.80
CA MET A 66 14.30 12.39 -8.19
C MET A 66 13.94 10.91 -8.27
N VAL A 67 13.92 10.36 -9.49
CA VAL A 67 13.71 8.92 -9.70
C VAL A 67 15.05 8.30 -10.05
N VAL A 68 15.44 7.22 -9.35
CA VAL A 68 16.69 6.48 -9.60
C VAL A 68 16.39 5.00 -9.71
N HIS A 69 16.96 4.33 -10.68
CA HIS A 69 16.86 2.87 -10.84
C HIS A 69 18.04 2.18 -10.15
N GLY A 70 17.79 1.19 -9.32
CA GLY A 70 18.83 0.40 -8.68
C GLY A 70 18.42 -0.18 -7.32
N ASP A 71 19.41 -0.72 -6.61
CA ASP A 71 19.25 -1.25 -5.27
C ASP A 71 19.20 -0.12 -4.25
N PRO A 72 18.11 0.00 -3.45
CA PRO A 72 17.97 1.05 -2.44
C PRO A 72 19.14 1.11 -1.45
N GLU A 73 19.72 -0.03 -1.08
CA GLU A 73 20.87 -0.10 -0.16
C GLU A 73 22.14 0.60 -0.69
N THR A 74 22.18 0.83 -2.01
CA THR A 74 23.27 1.55 -2.68
C THR A 74 22.84 2.95 -3.11
N VAL A 75 21.61 3.06 -3.65
CA VAL A 75 21.11 4.31 -4.23
C VAL A 75 20.86 5.36 -3.14
N VAL A 76 20.17 5.00 -2.06
CA VAL A 76 19.77 5.97 -1.01
C VAL A 76 21.00 6.62 -0.36
N PRO A 77 22.02 5.86 0.11
CA PRO A 77 23.23 6.47 0.66
C PRO A 77 23.99 7.33 -0.35
N LYS A 78 24.00 6.92 -1.63
CA LYS A 78 24.67 7.67 -2.70
C LYS A 78 23.97 9.02 -2.95
N VAL A 79 22.63 9.03 -2.98
CA VAL A 79 21.86 10.26 -3.15
C VAL A 79 21.99 11.18 -1.94
N ALA A 80 21.87 10.64 -0.71
CA ALA A 80 22.04 11.38 0.52
C ALA A 80 23.40 12.09 0.55
N LYS A 81 24.49 11.36 0.22
CA LYS A 81 25.83 11.93 0.11
C LYS A 81 25.94 13.01 -0.97
N ALA A 82 25.26 12.84 -2.12
CA ALA A 82 25.36 13.78 -3.23
C ALA A 82 24.73 15.15 -2.95
N ILE A 83 23.79 15.22 -1.99
CA ILE A 83 23.14 16.45 -1.53
C ILE A 83 23.63 16.87 -0.13
N ASP A 84 24.60 16.20 0.45
CA ASP A 84 25.05 16.42 1.82
C ASP A 84 23.88 16.39 2.83
N ALA A 85 23.04 15.35 2.73
CA ALA A 85 21.91 15.19 3.62
C ALA A 85 22.33 14.53 4.93
N ASP A 86 21.96 15.16 6.04
CA ASP A 86 22.20 14.64 7.40
C ASP A 86 21.23 13.50 7.74
N GLU A 87 20.00 13.59 7.21
CA GLU A 87 18.89 12.67 7.50
C GLU A 87 18.13 12.24 6.24
N VAL A 88 17.66 11.00 6.26
CA VAL A 88 16.76 10.44 5.27
C VAL A 88 15.42 10.12 5.95
N HIS A 89 14.40 10.89 5.62
CA HIS A 89 13.08 10.75 6.20
C HIS A 89 12.23 9.74 5.42
N ILE A 90 11.56 8.86 6.15
CA ILE A 90 10.74 7.78 5.59
C ILE A 90 9.46 7.56 6.42
N SER A 91 8.39 7.08 5.77
CA SER A 91 7.30 6.40 6.48
C SER A 91 7.74 4.97 6.82
N ALA A 92 7.62 4.52 8.06
CA ALA A 92 8.05 3.17 8.45
C ALA A 92 7.39 2.07 7.59
N ASP A 93 8.15 1.06 7.18
CA ASP A 93 7.62 -0.13 6.50
C ASP A 93 7.60 -1.33 7.46
N TYR A 94 6.51 -2.10 7.42
CA TYR A 94 6.27 -3.22 8.34
C TYR A 94 6.28 -4.58 7.65
N GLY A 95 6.37 -4.59 6.31
CA GLY A 95 6.52 -5.83 5.54
C GLY A 95 7.92 -6.44 5.70
N PRO A 96 8.07 -7.78 5.59
CA PRO A 96 9.38 -8.43 5.80
C PRO A 96 10.50 -7.81 4.97
N TYR A 97 10.29 -7.68 3.65
CA TYR A 97 11.27 -7.07 2.76
C TYR A 97 11.58 -5.60 3.11
N GLY A 98 10.53 -4.81 3.40
CA GLY A 98 10.69 -3.39 3.72
C GLY A 98 11.52 -3.17 4.99
N ARG A 99 11.26 -3.95 6.03
CA ARG A 99 12.01 -3.90 7.29
C ARG A 99 13.50 -4.23 7.10
N GLU A 100 13.80 -5.33 6.39
CA GLU A 100 15.19 -5.72 6.12
C GLU A 100 15.92 -4.68 5.28
N ARG A 101 15.28 -4.15 4.24
CA ARG A 101 15.82 -3.09 3.39
C ARG A 101 16.12 -1.84 4.21
N ASP A 102 15.14 -1.38 5.01
CA ASP A 102 15.28 -0.15 5.80
C ASP A 102 16.37 -0.30 6.86
N GLN A 103 16.48 -1.46 7.51
CA GLN A 103 17.57 -1.76 8.41
C GLN A 103 18.95 -1.63 7.72
N ARG A 104 19.13 -2.26 6.54
CA ARG A 104 20.41 -2.22 5.81
C ARG A 104 20.75 -0.82 5.27
N VAL A 105 19.74 -0.03 4.90
CA VAL A 105 19.96 1.37 4.53
C VAL A 105 20.33 2.18 5.77
N GLY A 106 19.68 1.95 6.91
CA GLY A 106 19.96 2.62 8.17
C GLY A 106 21.36 2.36 8.75
N GLU A 107 22.02 1.26 8.34
CA GLU A 107 23.43 1.02 8.66
C GLU A 107 24.39 2.01 7.95
N LYS A 108 23.91 2.70 6.90
CA LYS A 108 24.73 3.57 6.05
C LYS A 108 24.35 5.04 6.10
N VAL A 109 23.13 5.36 6.53
CA VAL A 109 22.60 6.72 6.66
C VAL A 109 21.70 6.83 7.88
N THR A 110 21.51 8.03 8.40
CA THR A 110 20.54 8.29 9.47
C THR A 110 19.12 8.23 8.89
N LEU A 111 18.36 7.16 9.19
CA LEU A 111 16.95 7.03 8.82
C LEU A 111 16.07 7.62 9.94
N VAL A 112 15.20 8.56 9.57
CA VAL A 112 14.16 9.12 10.44
C VAL A 112 12.81 8.55 10.03
N GLU A 113 12.29 7.63 10.84
CA GLU A 113 10.99 6.99 10.56
C GLU A 113 9.85 7.78 11.18
N THR A 114 8.99 8.36 10.34
CA THR A 114 7.84 9.15 10.79
C THR A 114 6.57 8.76 10.07
N GLY A 115 5.60 8.23 10.82
CA GLY A 115 4.34 7.73 10.26
C GLY A 115 4.43 6.28 9.80
N SER A 116 3.36 5.81 9.20
CA SER A 116 3.22 4.46 8.67
C SER A 116 2.16 4.41 7.56
N PRO A 117 2.07 3.37 6.74
CA PRO A 117 0.99 3.22 5.77
C PRO A 117 -0.33 2.72 6.40
N TYR A 118 -0.41 2.61 7.73
CA TYR A 118 -1.55 2.11 8.50
C TYR A 118 -2.14 3.18 9.40
N ALA A 119 -3.41 3.06 9.77
CA ALA A 119 -4.05 3.98 10.72
C ALA A 119 -3.43 3.83 12.11
N VAL A 120 -3.28 2.58 12.54
CA VAL A 120 -2.50 2.18 13.72
C VAL A 120 -1.38 1.26 13.25
N ALA A 121 -0.15 1.63 13.55
CA ALA A 121 1.03 0.86 13.12
C ALA A 121 1.04 -0.54 13.74
N PRO A 122 1.48 -1.58 13.00
CA PRO A 122 1.66 -2.92 13.53
C PRO A 122 2.49 -2.94 14.83
N GLY A 123 2.12 -3.83 15.74
CA GLY A 123 2.73 -3.96 17.07
C GLY A 123 2.24 -2.95 18.12
N ARG A 124 1.32 -2.04 17.78
CA ARG A 124 0.75 -1.06 18.71
C ARG A 124 -0.50 -1.55 19.43
N VAL A 125 -1.21 -2.51 18.86
CA VAL A 125 -2.44 -3.08 19.42
C VAL A 125 -2.10 -4.44 20.01
N THR A 126 -1.87 -4.47 21.33
CA THR A 126 -1.50 -5.68 22.08
C THR A 126 -2.48 -5.95 23.19
N LYS A 127 -2.46 -7.16 23.74
CA LYS A 127 -3.13 -7.49 24.98
C LYS A 127 -2.40 -6.84 26.17
N ASP A 128 -3.00 -6.93 27.36
CA ASP A 128 -2.42 -6.39 28.61
C ASP A 128 -1.07 -7.03 28.98
N ASP A 129 -0.84 -8.28 28.55
CA ASP A 129 0.40 -9.01 28.72
C ASP A 129 1.47 -8.71 27.65
N GLY A 130 1.16 -7.81 26.71
CA GLY A 130 2.02 -7.43 25.58
C GLY A 130 1.94 -8.39 24.37
N GLU A 131 1.22 -9.50 24.47
CA GLU A 131 1.07 -10.46 23.40
C GLU A 131 0.17 -9.95 22.26
N PRO A 132 0.45 -10.33 20.99
CA PRO A 132 -0.38 -9.92 19.87
C PRO A 132 -1.74 -10.64 19.86
N TYR A 133 -2.71 -10.00 19.25
CA TYR A 133 -3.99 -10.62 18.96
C TYR A 133 -3.90 -11.56 17.74
N LYS A 134 -4.48 -12.74 17.86
CA LYS A 134 -4.56 -13.75 16.78
C LYS A 134 -5.96 -13.83 16.15
N VAL A 135 -6.93 -13.10 16.72
CA VAL A 135 -8.35 -13.10 16.32
C VAL A 135 -8.82 -11.67 16.17
N PHE A 136 -9.56 -11.40 15.10
CA PHE A 136 -9.98 -10.04 14.73
C PHE A 136 -10.89 -9.37 15.76
N THR A 137 -11.89 -10.06 16.31
CA THR A 137 -12.89 -9.43 17.17
C THR A 137 -12.29 -8.74 18.40
N PRO A 138 -11.43 -9.38 19.21
CA PRO A 138 -10.78 -8.69 20.32
C PRO A 138 -9.77 -7.63 19.83
N TYR A 139 -9.05 -7.88 18.72
CA TYR A 139 -8.18 -6.87 18.11
C TYR A 139 -8.96 -5.60 17.75
N SER A 140 -10.09 -5.74 17.09
CA SER A 140 -10.87 -4.59 16.62
C SER A 140 -11.41 -3.73 17.77
N ARG A 141 -11.74 -4.32 18.92
CA ARG A 141 -12.15 -3.58 20.12
C ARG A 141 -10.97 -2.75 20.65
N GLN A 142 -9.81 -3.38 20.80
CA GLN A 142 -8.61 -2.72 21.29
C GLN A 142 -8.09 -1.67 20.28
N TRP A 143 -8.20 -1.91 18.98
CA TRP A 143 -7.86 -0.96 17.92
C TRP A 143 -8.74 0.30 18.00
N MET A 144 -10.05 0.15 18.26
CA MET A 144 -10.98 1.26 18.46
C MET A 144 -10.67 2.06 19.73
N GLU A 145 -10.29 1.38 20.81
CA GLU A 145 -9.90 1.98 22.09
C GLU A 145 -8.56 2.73 21.99
N HIS A 146 -7.57 2.13 21.32
CA HIS A 146 -6.29 2.78 21.03
C HIS A 146 -6.49 4.08 20.24
N GLY A 147 -7.45 4.09 19.32
CA GLY A 147 -7.68 5.21 18.43
C GLY A 147 -6.51 5.47 17.47
N TRP A 148 -6.61 6.55 16.74
CA TRP A 148 -5.59 6.98 15.76
C TRP A 148 -5.49 8.50 15.72
N ARG A 149 -4.34 8.98 15.25
CA ARG A 149 -4.12 10.43 15.05
C ARG A 149 -4.95 10.95 13.88
N GLY A 150 -5.32 12.23 13.91
CA GLY A 150 -5.89 12.91 12.76
C GLY A 150 -4.90 12.96 11.57
N PRO A 151 -5.40 13.28 10.36
CA PRO A 151 -4.54 13.56 9.21
C PRO A 151 -3.54 14.67 9.50
N ALA A 152 -2.31 14.53 9.00
CA ALA A 152 -1.32 15.59 9.05
C ALA A 152 -1.66 16.66 7.99
N ASP A 153 -1.51 17.92 8.37
CA ASP A 153 -1.68 19.05 7.45
C ASP A 153 -0.39 19.28 6.67
N THR A 154 -0.25 18.58 5.55
CA THR A 154 0.92 18.63 4.66
C THR A 154 0.52 18.77 3.19
N SER A 155 1.41 19.34 2.41
CA SER A 155 1.25 19.56 0.96
C SER A 155 2.63 19.74 0.29
N ALA A 156 2.66 20.00 -1.02
CA ALA A 156 3.88 20.36 -1.72
C ALA A 156 4.60 21.60 -1.11
N ARG A 157 3.87 22.45 -0.41
CA ARG A 157 4.39 23.67 0.22
C ARG A 157 4.96 23.47 1.62
N THR A 158 4.86 22.27 2.17
CA THR A 158 5.36 21.96 3.53
C THR A 158 6.87 22.10 3.62
N VAL A 159 7.58 21.84 2.54
CA VAL A 159 9.04 21.95 2.43
C VAL A 159 9.45 22.73 1.17
N THR A 160 10.70 23.20 1.13
CA THR A 160 11.32 23.72 -0.09
C THR A 160 12.00 22.58 -0.83
N TRP A 161 11.57 22.31 -2.07
CA TRP A 161 12.08 21.18 -2.85
C TRP A 161 13.35 21.54 -3.61
N ILE A 162 14.36 20.66 -3.53
CA ILE A 162 15.59 20.69 -4.32
C ILE A 162 15.25 20.25 -5.76
N ASP A 163 15.83 20.92 -6.76
CA ASP A 163 15.75 20.48 -8.14
C ASP A 163 16.66 19.25 -8.35
N PRO A 164 16.13 18.11 -8.83
CA PRO A 164 16.95 16.94 -9.11
C PRO A 164 18.09 17.16 -10.11
N ASP A 165 17.97 18.13 -10.99
CA ASP A 165 18.99 18.45 -11.98
C ASP A 165 20.23 19.12 -11.35
N ASP A 166 20.11 19.66 -10.14
CA ASP A 166 21.22 20.17 -9.34
C ASP A 166 22.03 19.05 -8.65
N VAL A 167 21.51 17.81 -8.60
CA VAL A 167 22.14 16.67 -7.91
C VAL A 167 23.22 16.03 -8.79
N LYS A 168 24.48 16.33 -8.46
CA LYS A 168 25.63 15.81 -9.24
C LYS A 168 25.99 14.36 -8.87
N GLY A 169 26.46 13.60 -9.86
CA GLY A 169 27.00 12.25 -9.64
C GLY A 169 25.95 11.15 -9.48
N VAL A 170 24.67 11.48 -9.56
CA VAL A 170 23.56 10.50 -9.58
C VAL A 170 22.75 10.68 -10.87
N LYS A 171 22.57 9.61 -11.61
CA LYS A 171 21.80 9.64 -12.85
C LYS A 171 20.31 9.53 -12.53
N ARG A 172 19.53 10.57 -12.85
CA ARG A 172 18.08 10.54 -12.82
C ARG A 172 17.55 9.55 -13.88
N ALA A 173 16.66 8.68 -13.50
CA ALA A 173 15.93 7.81 -14.41
C ALA A 173 14.63 8.48 -14.88
N LYS A 174 14.18 8.15 -16.08
CA LYS A 174 12.81 8.45 -16.49
C LYS A 174 11.85 7.51 -15.78
N ILE A 175 10.65 8.00 -15.46
CA ILE A 175 9.55 7.13 -15.02
C ILE A 175 9.18 6.25 -16.22
N PRO A 176 9.19 4.90 -16.07
CA PRO A 176 8.83 4.01 -17.17
C PRO A 176 7.32 4.06 -17.46
N SER A 177 6.95 3.54 -18.63
CA SER A 177 5.55 3.24 -18.98
C SER A 177 5.37 1.74 -19.16
N GLU A 178 4.15 1.25 -19.04
CA GLU A 178 3.77 -0.13 -19.27
C GLU A 178 2.77 -0.27 -20.42
N ASN A 179 2.82 -1.42 -21.10
CA ASN A 179 1.87 -1.72 -22.18
C ASN A 179 0.57 -2.33 -21.66
N GLU A 180 0.64 -3.07 -20.55
CA GLU A 180 -0.52 -3.64 -19.87
C GLU A 180 -0.98 -2.69 -18.77
N THR A 181 -2.09 -1.99 -19.02
CA THR A 181 -2.60 -0.92 -18.17
C THR A 181 -3.55 -1.40 -17.08
N SER A 182 -3.73 -0.57 -16.07
CA SER A 182 -4.76 -0.68 -15.04
C SER A 182 -5.88 0.32 -15.35
N ASP A 183 -7.14 -0.10 -15.18
CA ASP A 183 -8.31 0.79 -15.36
C ASP A 183 -8.45 1.81 -14.22
N ALA A 184 -7.76 1.59 -13.09
CA ALA A 184 -7.82 2.50 -11.96
C ALA A 184 -7.05 3.79 -12.25
N ASP A 185 -7.67 4.94 -12.01
CA ASP A 185 -6.99 6.23 -12.03
C ASP A 185 -5.92 6.30 -10.95
N ALA A 186 -4.77 6.93 -11.24
CA ALA A 186 -3.61 6.91 -10.36
C ALA A 186 -3.30 8.27 -9.74
N GLY A 187 -2.59 8.25 -8.61
CA GLY A 187 -2.16 9.45 -7.91
C GLY A 187 -3.09 9.90 -6.79
N GLU A 188 -2.65 10.91 -6.02
CA GLU A 188 -3.37 11.39 -4.83
C GLU A 188 -4.71 12.04 -5.16
N GLN A 189 -4.77 12.82 -6.22
CA GLN A 189 -6.01 13.52 -6.60
C GLN A 189 -7.08 12.53 -7.04
N ALA A 190 -6.72 11.53 -7.84
CA ALA A 190 -7.62 10.46 -8.25
C ALA A 190 -8.12 9.66 -7.04
N ALA A 191 -7.24 9.30 -6.11
CA ALA A 191 -7.61 8.63 -4.87
C ALA A 191 -8.62 9.43 -4.03
N ARG A 192 -8.42 10.74 -3.93
CA ARG A 192 -9.33 11.64 -3.19
C ARG A 192 -10.68 11.79 -3.88
N ALA A 193 -10.70 11.91 -5.21
CA ALA A 193 -11.93 11.98 -5.99
C ALA A 193 -12.74 10.68 -5.84
N GLN A 194 -12.14 9.54 -6.09
CA GLN A 194 -12.80 8.23 -5.95
C GLN A 194 -13.30 7.99 -4.51
N TRP A 195 -12.53 8.40 -3.51
CA TRP A 195 -12.97 8.29 -2.11
C TRP A 195 -14.17 9.19 -1.82
N LYS A 196 -14.16 10.42 -2.33
CA LYS A 196 -15.28 11.35 -2.16
C LYS A 196 -16.56 10.84 -2.81
N ASP A 197 -16.46 10.34 -4.04
CA ASP A 197 -17.62 9.77 -4.75
C ASP A 197 -18.21 8.57 -3.99
N PHE A 198 -17.35 7.69 -3.45
CA PHE A 198 -17.82 6.58 -2.63
C PHE A 198 -18.50 7.03 -1.31
N LEU A 199 -18.08 8.14 -0.71
CA LEU A 199 -18.67 8.64 0.54
C LEU A 199 -20.14 9.04 0.37
N ASP A 200 -20.57 9.45 -0.81
CA ASP A 200 -21.97 9.83 -1.09
C ASP A 200 -22.91 8.62 -0.94
N ASP A 201 -22.43 7.42 -1.25
CA ASP A 201 -23.16 6.16 -1.16
C ASP A 201 -22.77 5.25 0.03
N VAL A 202 -21.84 5.68 0.88
CA VAL A 202 -21.29 4.85 1.97
C VAL A 202 -22.38 4.32 2.94
N SER A 203 -23.54 4.98 3.05
CA SER A 203 -24.63 4.53 3.89
C SER A 203 -25.19 3.16 3.50
N LYS A 204 -25.12 2.79 2.23
CA LYS A 204 -25.56 1.49 1.69
C LYS A 204 -24.52 0.38 1.87
N TYR A 205 -23.28 0.73 2.21
CA TYR A 205 -22.15 -0.18 2.17
C TYR A 205 -22.31 -1.42 3.06
N ASP A 206 -22.94 -1.34 4.23
CA ASP A 206 -23.10 -2.51 5.11
C ASP A 206 -23.99 -3.58 4.46
N ASP A 207 -25.02 -3.19 3.75
CA ASP A 207 -25.94 -4.09 3.06
C ASP A 207 -25.33 -4.63 1.74
N GLU A 208 -24.67 -3.76 0.97
CA GLU A 208 -24.26 -4.05 -0.40
C GLU A 208 -22.85 -4.66 -0.50
N ARG A 209 -21.98 -4.48 0.49
CA ARG A 209 -20.59 -4.96 0.48
C ARG A 209 -20.42 -6.47 0.23
N ASN A 210 -21.47 -7.25 0.37
CA ASN A 210 -21.47 -8.69 0.14
C ASN A 210 -22.14 -9.08 -1.18
N ARG A 211 -22.57 -8.11 -1.99
CA ARG A 211 -23.26 -8.23 -3.25
C ARG A 211 -22.27 -8.03 -4.41
N PRO A 212 -21.64 -9.12 -4.94
CA PRO A 212 -20.67 -9.01 -6.03
C PRO A 212 -21.31 -8.65 -7.38
N ASP A 213 -22.62 -8.70 -7.47
CA ASP A 213 -23.43 -8.27 -8.61
C ASP A 213 -23.64 -6.75 -8.67
N LEU A 214 -23.27 -6.03 -7.59
CA LEU A 214 -23.33 -4.58 -7.49
C LEU A 214 -21.94 -3.97 -7.56
N ASP A 215 -21.77 -2.86 -8.26
CA ASP A 215 -20.55 -2.04 -8.19
C ASP A 215 -20.66 -1.00 -7.06
N SER A 216 -20.78 -1.48 -5.83
CA SER A 216 -21.02 -0.69 -4.63
C SER A 216 -19.85 -0.65 -3.66
N THR A 217 -18.66 -1.11 -4.08
CA THR A 217 -17.45 -1.06 -3.26
C THR A 217 -16.54 0.09 -3.68
N SER A 218 -15.77 0.61 -2.73
CA SER A 218 -14.93 1.79 -2.95
C SER A 218 -13.74 1.57 -3.91
N ARG A 219 -13.35 0.31 -4.16
CA ARG A 219 -12.13 -0.06 -4.93
C ARG A 219 -10.83 0.61 -4.44
N MET A 220 -10.80 1.15 -3.20
CA MET A 220 -9.65 1.90 -2.63
C MET A 220 -8.41 1.07 -2.30
N SER A 221 -8.45 -0.24 -2.49
CA SER A 221 -7.34 -1.12 -2.10
C SER A 221 -6.02 -0.83 -2.82
N VAL A 222 -6.06 -0.45 -4.09
CA VAL A 222 -4.87 -0.08 -4.86
C VAL A 222 -4.25 1.22 -4.34
N HIS A 223 -5.08 2.22 -4.06
CA HIS A 223 -4.65 3.49 -3.49
C HIS A 223 -4.00 3.33 -2.11
N LEU A 224 -4.61 2.50 -1.24
CA LEU A 224 -4.04 2.18 0.07
C LEU A 224 -2.75 1.35 -0.03
N LYS A 225 -2.56 0.56 -1.10
CA LYS A 225 -1.33 -0.20 -1.33
C LYS A 225 -0.15 0.71 -1.66
N TYR A 226 -0.35 1.65 -2.57
CA TYR A 226 0.70 2.58 -3.02
C TYR A 226 0.75 3.87 -2.19
N GLY A 227 -0.20 4.04 -1.27
CA GLY A 227 -0.23 5.17 -0.35
C GLY A 227 -0.58 6.50 -1.01
N THR A 228 -1.32 6.48 -2.13
CA THR A 228 -1.87 7.69 -2.77
C THR A 228 -3.01 8.32 -1.97
N ILE A 229 -3.53 7.62 -0.97
CA ILE A 229 -4.36 8.13 0.13
C ILE A 229 -3.96 7.43 1.43
N HIS A 230 -4.12 8.10 2.56
CA HIS A 230 -3.84 7.50 3.86
C HIS A 230 -5.15 7.06 4.56
N PRO A 231 -5.17 5.92 5.28
CA PRO A 231 -6.36 5.46 6.00
C PRO A 231 -6.84 6.44 7.07
N ARG A 232 -5.98 7.29 7.65
CA ARG A 232 -6.40 8.33 8.61
C ARG A 232 -7.26 9.41 7.97
N THR A 233 -6.97 9.80 6.73
CA THR A 233 -7.82 10.72 5.95
C THR A 233 -9.21 10.13 5.78
N MET A 234 -9.28 8.85 5.38
CA MET A 234 -10.56 8.14 5.23
C MET A 234 -11.31 8.00 6.55
N LEU A 235 -10.61 7.67 7.63
CA LEU A 235 -11.20 7.57 8.97
C LEU A 235 -11.71 8.91 9.51
N ALA A 236 -11.03 10.02 9.20
CA ALA A 236 -11.48 11.36 9.57
C ALA A 236 -12.80 11.72 8.89
N ASP A 237 -12.96 11.35 7.61
CA ASP A 237 -14.23 11.58 6.89
C ASP A 237 -15.34 10.66 7.40
N LEU A 238 -15.08 9.37 7.59
CA LEU A 238 -16.02 8.42 8.18
C LEU A 238 -16.45 8.83 9.61
N GLY A 239 -15.56 9.49 10.36
CA GLY A 239 -15.84 9.99 11.70
C GLY A 239 -16.95 11.07 11.76
N LYS A 240 -17.19 11.75 10.65
CA LYS A 240 -18.26 12.75 10.50
C LYS A 240 -19.64 12.13 10.27
N LEU A 241 -19.70 10.84 9.93
CA LEU A 241 -20.90 10.12 9.53
C LEU A 241 -21.41 9.21 10.66
N ARG A 242 -22.74 9.14 10.80
CA ARG A 242 -23.45 8.40 11.87
C ARG A 242 -24.37 7.31 11.30
N ASN A 243 -23.84 6.50 10.34
CA ASN A 243 -24.60 5.40 9.73
C ASN A 243 -23.81 4.07 9.79
N GLU A 244 -24.53 2.96 9.60
CA GLU A 244 -23.98 1.60 9.68
C GLU A 244 -22.95 1.33 8.58
N GLY A 245 -23.15 1.87 7.39
CA GLY A 245 -22.20 1.72 6.27
C GLY A 245 -20.84 2.33 6.59
N ALA A 246 -20.80 3.54 7.18
CA ALA A 246 -19.55 4.16 7.64
C ALA A 246 -18.88 3.34 8.75
N ALA A 247 -19.67 2.78 9.70
CA ALA A 247 -19.16 1.90 10.74
C ALA A 247 -18.59 0.59 10.13
N ALA A 248 -19.30 0.00 9.16
CA ALA A 248 -18.85 -1.19 8.46
C ALA A 248 -17.56 -0.92 7.68
N TYR A 249 -17.44 0.21 7.00
CA TYR A 249 -16.23 0.57 6.27
C TYR A 249 -15.03 0.79 7.22
N ARG A 250 -15.24 1.45 8.35
CA ARG A 250 -14.21 1.60 9.38
C ARG A 250 -13.67 0.24 9.84
N ARG A 251 -14.53 -0.77 9.97
CA ARG A 251 -14.12 -2.15 10.26
C ARG A 251 -13.24 -2.75 9.15
N GLN A 252 -13.40 -2.35 7.87
CA GLN A 252 -12.48 -2.83 6.80
C GLN A 252 -11.10 -2.20 6.90
N ILE A 253 -10.99 -0.95 7.32
CA ILE A 253 -9.69 -0.33 7.60
C ILE A 253 -9.00 -1.05 8.78
N CYS A 254 -9.77 -1.36 9.83
CA CYS A 254 -9.27 -2.17 10.95
C CYS A 254 -8.80 -3.57 10.52
N TRP A 255 -9.54 -4.25 9.61
CA TRP A 255 -9.11 -5.53 9.04
C TRP A 255 -7.77 -5.42 8.30
N ARG A 256 -7.54 -4.34 7.57
CA ARG A 256 -6.27 -4.09 6.89
C ARG A 256 -5.12 -3.96 7.89
N ASP A 257 -5.32 -3.21 8.97
CA ASP A 257 -4.31 -3.04 10.02
C ASP A 257 -4.08 -4.36 10.79
N PHE A 258 -5.14 -5.15 11.05
CA PHE A 258 -5.02 -6.46 11.67
C PHE A 258 -4.16 -7.44 10.85
N TYR A 259 -4.39 -7.54 9.53
CA TYR A 259 -3.57 -8.41 8.70
C TYR A 259 -2.12 -7.93 8.57
N ALA A 260 -1.91 -6.62 8.62
CA ALA A 260 -0.56 -6.08 8.68
C ALA A 260 0.14 -6.43 10.00
N ASP A 261 -0.59 -6.39 11.12
CA ASP A 261 -0.08 -6.80 12.43
C ASP A 261 0.25 -8.32 12.46
N ILE A 262 -0.63 -9.16 11.90
CA ILE A 262 -0.35 -10.60 11.75
C ILE A 262 0.95 -10.83 10.97
N LEU A 263 1.13 -10.17 9.83
CA LEU A 263 2.35 -10.33 9.02
C LEU A 263 3.60 -9.78 9.74
N PHE A 264 3.46 -8.71 10.50
CA PHE A 264 4.53 -8.14 11.31
C PHE A 264 5.00 -9.08 12.42
N GLN A 265 4.06 -9.73 13.11
CA GLN A 265 4.32 -10.70 14.18
C GLN A 265 4.79 -12.07 13.65
N ARG A 266 4.31 -12.44 12.48
CA ARG A 266 4.56 -13.74 11.83
C ARG A 266 4.99 -13.52 10.37
N PRO A 267 6.23 -13.03 10.14
CA PRO A 267 6.75 -12.77 8.80
C PRO A 267 6.84 -14.05 7.93
N ASP A 268 6.96 -15.22 8.56
CA ASP A 268 6.88 -16.52 7.92
C ASP A 268 5.55 -16.74 7.16
N SER A 269 4.45 -16.16 7.65
CA SER A 269 3.13 -16.28 7.03
C SER A 269 3.04 -15.65 5.62
N ALA A 270 4.07 -14.90 5.20
CA ALA A 270 4.17 -14.42 3.82
C ALA A 270 4.39 -15.56 2.80
N ARG A 271 4.90 -16.73 3.24
CA ARG A 271 5.29 -17.85 2.37
C ARG A 271 4.88 -19.22 2.91
N GLU A 272 4.50 -19.31 4.16
CA GLU A 272 4.16 -20.55 4.86
C GLU A 272 2.72 -20.48 5.40
N ASN A 273 2.10 -21.63 5.58
CA ASN A 273 0.77 -21.70 6.19
C ASN A 273 0.81 -21.14 7.62
N TYR A 274 -0.08 -20.19 7.91
CA TYR A 274 -0.22 -19.61 9.25
C TYR A 274 -0.58 -20.67 10.29
N VAL A 275 -1.41 -21.63 9.90
CA VAL A 275 -1.78 -22.81 10.71
C VAL A 275 -1.09 -24.03 10.12
N LYS A 276 -0.03 -24.50 10.74
CA LYS A 276 0.84 -25.59 10.25
C LYS A 276 0.16 -26.90 9.92
N LYS A 277 -1.02 -27.19 10.49
CA LYS A 277 -1.77 -28.40 10.09
C LYS A 277 -2.17 -28.41 8.61
N PHE A 278 -2.26 -27.25 7.96
CA PHE A 278 -2.55 -27.12 6.53
C PHE A 278 -1.37 -27.50 5.64
N ASP A 279 -0.15 -27.61 6.17
CA ASP A 279 1.00 -28.13 5.42
C ASP A 279 0.81 -29.59 4.99
N LYS A 280 -0.20 -30.29 5.56
CA LYS A 280 -0.54 -31.69 5.26
C LYS A 280 -1.67 -31.86 4.23
N ILE A 281 -2.18 -30.75 3.67
CA ILE A 281 -3.17 -30.84 2.59
C ILE A 281 -2.47 -31.44 1.38
N GLU A 282 -3.05 -32.54 0.87
CA GLU A 282 -2.61 -33.13 -0.38
C GLU A 282 -3.17 -32.31 -1.53
N LEU A 283 -2.29 -31.84 -2.41
CA LEU A 283 -2.64 -31.12 -3.62
C LEU A 283 -2.45 -32.04 -4.82
N ASP A 284 -3.36 -31.96 -5.76
CA ASP A 284 -3.22 -32.67 -7.04
C ASP A 284 -1.96 -32.19 -7.76
N SER A 285 -1.36 -33.10 -8.54
CA SER A 285 -0.14 -32.83 -9.29
C SER A 285 -0.12 -33.52 -10.65
N GLY A 286 0.77 -33.07 -11.53
CA GLY A 286 0.96 -33.64 -12.87
C GLY A 286 0.04 -32.97 -13.91
N LYS A 287 0.11 -33.47 -15.14
CA LYS A 287 -0.48 -32.82 -16.31
C LYS A 287 -1.97 -32.47 -16.17
N HIS A 288 -2.74 -33.37 -15.57
CA HIS A 288 -4.17 -33.12 -15.38
C HIS A 288 -4.43 -31.96 -14.39
N ALA A 289 -3.68 -31.89 -13.29
CA ALA A 289 -3.77 -30.79 -12.35
C ALA A 289 -3.34 -29.46 -13.00
N ASP A 290 -2.31 -29.48 -13.84
CA ASP A 290 -1.88 -28.29 -14.61
C ASP A 290 -2.96 -27.80 -15.57
N GLU A 291 -3.67 -28.73 -16.27
CA GLU A 291 -4.80 -28.39 -17.16
C GLU A 291 -5.96 -27.77 -16.37
N LEU A 292 -6.30 -28.30 -15.21
CA LEU A 292 -7.34 -27.74 -14.33
C LEU A 292 -6.94 -26.36 -13.79
N PHE A 293 -5.68 -26.18 -13.40
CA PHE A 293 -5.16 -24.90 -12.95
C PHE A 293 -5.20 -23.83 -14.05
N GLU A 294 -4.85 -24.22 -15.30
CA GLU A 294 -4.98 -23.31 -16.45
C GLU A 294 -6.44 -22.92 -16.71
N ALA A 295 -7.37 -23.86 -16.64
CA ALA A 295 -8.81 -23.59 -16.79
C ALA A 295 -9.29 -22.61 -15.68
N TRP A 296 -8.84 -22.79 -14.44
CA TRP A 296 -9.11 -21.86 -13.36
C TRP A 296 -8.53 -20.48 -13.64
N CYS A 297 -7.28 -20.36 -14.07
CA CYS A 297 -6.66 -19.09 -14.44
C CYS A 297 -7.42 -18.34 -15.52
N LYS A 298 -7.99 -19.08 -16.49
CA LYS A 298 -8.75 -18.50 -17.62
C LYS A 298 -10.22 -18.19 -17.29
N GLY A 299 -10.75 -18.72 -16.18
CA GLY A 299 -12.17 -18.66 -15.84
C GLY A 299 -13.01 -19.58 -16.73
N GLU A 300 -12.56 -20.81 -16.90
CA GLU A 300 -13.14 -21.88 -17.75
C GLU A 300 -13.37 -23.17 -16.95
N THR A 301 -13.64 -23.06 -15.65
CA THR A 301 -13.84 -24.21 -14.75
C THR A 301 -15.21 -24.86 -14.90
N GLY A 302 -16.19 -24.17 -15.54
CA GLY A 302 -17.58 -24.57 -15.60
C GLY A 302 -18.42 -24.18 -14.37
N PHE A 303 -17.83 -23.56 -13.35
CA PHE A 303 -18.52 -23.02 -12.19
C PHE A 303 -18.75 -21.51 -12.38
N PRO A 304 -19.98 -21.05 -12.64
CA PRO A 304 -20.26 -19.71 -13.13
C PRO A 304 -19.67 -18.58 -12.27
N ILE A 305 -19.75 -18.70 -10.93
CA ILE A 305 -19.23 -17.64 -10.02
C ILE A 305 -17.71 -17.59 -9.99
N VAL A 306 -17.04 -18.75 -10.11
CA VAL A 306 -15.57 -18.84 -10.18
C VAL A 306 -15.10 -18.25 -11.50
N ASP A 307 -15.73 -18.68 -12.60
CA ASP A 307 -15.38 -18.22 -13.94
C ASP A 307 -15.60 -16.71 -14.10
N ALA A 308 -16.74 -16.19 -13.63
CA ALA A 308 -17.03 -14.76 -13.63
C ALA A 308 -15.96 -13.98 -12.83
N GLY A 309 -15.57 -14.46 -11.65
CA GLY A 309 -14.55 -13.84 -10.81
C GLY A 309 -13.18 -13.82 -11.49
N MET A 310 -12.75 -14.92 -12.09
CA MET A 310 -11.46 -14.99 -12.79
C MET A 310 -11.46 -14.15 -14.07
N ARG A 311 -12.55 -14.12 -14.82
CA ARG A 311 -12.68 -13.25 -16.00
C ARG A 311 -12.68 -11.77 -15.60
N GLN A 312 -13.35 -11.38 -14.51
CA GLN A 312 -13.28 -10.03 -13.97
C GLN A 312 -11.84 -9.66 -13.60
N LEU A 313 -11.13 -10.55 -12.89
CA LEU A 313 -9.72 -10.31 -12.54
C LEU A 313 -8.85 -10.14 -13.79
N ASN A 314 -9.07 -10.96 -14.82
CA ASN A 314 -8.30 -10.91 -16.05
C ASN A 314 -8.58 -9.66 -16.89
N SER A 315 -9.82 -9.15 -16.89
CA SER A 315 -10.21 -7.96 -17.65
C SER A 315 -9.97 -6.66 -16.88
N GLU A 316 -10.55 -6.53 -15.68
CA GLU A 316 -10.51 -5.28 -14.89
C GLU A 316 -9.28 -5.17 -13.98
N LYS A 317 -8.49 -6.23 -13.84
CA LYS A 317 -7.35 -6.34 -12.89
C LYS A 317 -7.78 -6.17 -11.42
N TRP A 318 -9.07 -6.32 -11.19
CA TRP A 318 -9.74 -6.23 -9.89
C TRP A 318 -10.74 -7.40 -9.72
N MET A 319 -11.00 -7.78 -8.50
CA MET A 319 -11.99 -8.79 -8.15
C MET A 319 -12.65 -8.43 -6.82
N HIS A 320 -13.96 -8.57 -6.74
CA HIS A 320 -14.72 -8.37 -5.51
C HIS A 320 -14.22 -9.28 -4.38
N ASN A 321 -14.10 -8.75 -3.14
CA ASN A 321 -13.50 -9.49 -2.02
C ASN A 321 -14.20 -10.83 -1.72
N ARG A 322 -15.53 -10.90 -1.80
CA ARG A 322 -16.26 -12.16 -1.57
C ARG A 322 -15.98 -13.20 -2.65
N VAL A 323 -15.93 -12.75 -3.90
CA VAL A 323 -15.59 -13.63 -5.03
C VAL A 323 -14.15 -14.10 -4.91
N ARG A 324 -13.22 -13.26 -4.49
CA ARG A 324 -11.82 -13.66 -4.23
C ARG A 324 -11.72 -14.80 -3.23
N MET A 325 -12.52 -14.77 -2.15
CA MET A 325 -12.56 -15.86 -1.17
C MET A 325 -13.09 -17.15 -1.79
N ILE A 326 -14.16 -17.08 -2.60
CA ILE A 326 -14.76 -18.24 -3.29
C ILE A 326 -13.75 -18.85 -4.27
N VAL A 327 -13.16 -18.02 -5.13
CA VAL A 327 -12.22 -18.43 -6.17
C VAL A 327 -10.96 -19.09 -5.55
N ALA A 328 -10.44 -18.50 -4.45
CA ALA A 328 -9.29 -19.07 -3.75
C ALA A 328 -9.63 -20.39 -3.04
N SER A 329 -10.80 -20.49 -2.39
CA SER A 329 -11.24 -21.74 -1.74
C SER A 329 -11.56 -22.86 -2.74
N PHE A 330 -11.88 -22.51 -3.99
CA PHE A 330 -12.12 -23.49 -5.05
C PHE A 330 -10.81 -24.14 -5.54
N LEU A 331 -9.72 -23.41 -5.47
CA LEU A 331 -8.40 -23.86 -5.94
C LEU A 331 -7.72 -24.86 -4.97
N VAL A 332 -8.12 -24.88 -3.67
CA VAL A 332 -7.38 -25.62 -2.60
C VAL A 332 -8.13 -26.87 -2.13
#